data_db76cefd94ef0668384b8f7710beac65
#
_entry.id   db76cefd94ef0668384b8f7710beac65
#
_cell.length_a   1.000
_cell.length_b   1.000
_cell.length_c   1.000
_cell.angle_alpha   90.00
_cell.angle_beta   90.00
_cell.angle_gamma   90.00
#
_symmetry.space_group_name_H-M   'P 1'
#
loop_
_entity.id
_entity.type
_entity.pdbx_description
1 polymer ?
#
loop_
_entity_poly.entity_id
_entity_poly.type
_entity_poly.pdbx_seq_one_letter_code
_entity_poly.pdbx_strand_id
1 'polypeptide(L)'
;MVQTKICGLKTPEGVTAALDGGAAFIGFNMFPASPRYISAEDAARLAPPARGRTRIVAVTVDPDDAFLDRLMTSLRPDLIQLHGRETPTRAAAIAARTGAEVIKALPVSDASDVDTAAPFDAAVTHLMFDAKAPAGAAFPGGHGVAFDWSVLKGRRFSRPWFLAGGLDPWNVAEAIGGAGAPMVDVSSGVERGPGIKDPALISAFLEAVRRA
;
A
#
# COMPACT_ATOMS: atom_id res chain seq x y z
N MET A 1 -7.99 5.08 16.24
CA MET A 1 -8.40 3.88 15.44
C MET A 1 -7.39 3.72 14.33
N VAL A 2 -6.84 2.52 14.17
CA VAL A 2 -5.85 2.21 13.13
C VAL A 2 -6.52 2.26 11.74
N GLN A 3 -5.90 2.95 10.79
CA GLN A 3 -6.41 3.03 9.43
C GLN A 3 -5.92 1.85 8.59
N THR A 4 -6.77 1.36 7.69
CA THR A 4 -6.47 0.16 6.89
C THR A 4 -6.47 0.45 5.41
N LYS A 5 -5.47 -0.07 4.70
CA LYS A 5 -5.40 -0.13 3.24
C LYS A 5 -5.55 -1.57 2.76
N ILE A 6 -6.48 -1.80 1.82
CA ILE A 6 -6.62 -3.08 1.10
C ILE A 6 -6.01 -2.91 -0.30
N CYS A 7 -4.91 -3.60 -0.56
CA CYS A 7 -4.06 -3.39 -1.74
C CYS A 7 -4.23 -4.49 -2.79
N GLY A 8 -4.17 -4.13 -4.08
CA GLY A 8 -4.19 -5.06 -5.21
C GLY A 8 -5.60 -5.56 -5.55
N LEU A 9 -6.59 -4.72 -5.43
CA LEU A 9 -7.96 -4.99 -5.86
C LEU A 9 -8.06 -4.99 -7.39
N LYS A 10 -8.86 -5.93 -7.94
CA LYS A 10 -9.08 -6.07 -9.40
C LYS A 10 -10.53 -6.39 -9.76
N THR A 11 -11.40 -6.60 -8.78
CA THR A 11 -12.79 -7.02 -9.01
C THR A 11 -13.78 -6.16 -8.23
N PRO A 12 -15.03 -6.02 -8.70
CA PRO A 12 -16.08 -5.30 -7.99
C PRO A 12 -16.34 -5.86 -6.58
N GLU A 13 -16.31 -7.20 -6.43
CA GLU A 13 -16.56 -7.87 -5.15
C GLU A 13 -15.49 -7.51 -4.11
N GLY A 14 -14.20 -7.48 -4.53
CA GLY A 14 -13.09 -7.07 -3.66
C GLY A 14 -13.21 -5.60 -3.24
N VAL A 15 -13.59 -4.72 -4.17
CA VAL A 15 -13.83 -3.30 -3.86
C VAL A 15 -14.99 -3.17 -2.88
N THR A 16 -16.12 -3.83 -3.13
CA THR A 16 -17.29 -3.82 -2.25
C THR A 16 -16.93 -4.29 -0.84
N ALA A 17 -16.24 -5.43 -0.70
CA ALA A 17 -15.82 -5.95 0.60
C ALA A 17 -14.93 -4.96 1.37
N ALA A 18 -13.99 -4.30 0.69
CA ALA A 18 -13.14 -3.28 1.31
C ALA A 18 -13.95 -2.05 1.79
N LEU A 19 -14.89 -1.58 0.97
CA LEU A 19 -15.75 -0.44 1.30
C LEU A 19 -16.70 -0.73 2.46
N ASP A 20 -17.36 -1.87 2.44
CA ASP A 20 -18.34 -2.27 3.46
C ASP A 20 -17.64 -2.59 4.79
N GLY A 21 -16.41 -3.08 4.73
CA GLY A 21 -15.55 -3.26 5.89
C GLY A 21 -14.94 -1.95 6.43
N GLY A 22 -15.11 -0.81 5.76
CA GLY A 22 -14.63 0.50 6.22
C GLY A 22 -13.14 0.72 5.99
N ALA A 23 -12.56 0.15 4.93
CA ALA A 23 -11.17 0.43 4.55
C ALA A 23 -10.98 1.94 4.28
N ALA A 24 -9.97 2.54 4.93
CA ALA A 24 -9.63 3.95 4.72
C ALA A 24 -8.96 4.20 3.37
N PHE A 25 -8.31 3.17 2.83
CA PHE A 25 -7.64 3.22 1.52
C PHE A 25 -7.88 1.92 0.75
N ILE A 26 -8.01 2.04 -0.58
CA ILE A 26 -7.97 0.91 -1.51
C ILE A 26 -6.84 1.11 -2.52
N GLY A 27 -6.13 0.03 -2.88
CA GLY A 27 -4.99 0.08 -3.78
C GLY A 27 -5.22 -0.72 -5.07
N PHE A 28 -4.92 -0.09 -6.21
CA PHE A 28 -4.84 -0.71 -7.53
C PHE A 28 -3.36 -0.82 -7.94
N ASN A 29 -2.92 -2.00 -8.33
CA ASN A 29 -1.51 -2.22 -8.69
C ASN A 29 -1.30 -2.03 -10.19
N MET A 30 -0.52 -1.00 -10.54
CA MET A 30 -0.24 -0.59 -11.93
C MET A 30 1.04 -1.24 -12.50
N PHE A 31 1.72 -2.14 -11.74
CA PHE A 31 2.97 -2.76 -12.19
C PHE A 31 2.70 -4.06 -12.97
N PRO A 32 3.00 -4.12 -14.30
CA PRO A 32 2.60 -5.23 -15.16
C PRO A 32 3.16 -6.61 -14.77
N ALA A 33 4.33 -6.66 -14.14
CA ALA A 33 4.90 -7.93 -13.69
C ALA A 33 4.23 -8.50 -12.42
N SER A 34 3.37 -7.74 -11.75
CA SER A 34 2.64 -8.18 -10.56
C SER A 34 1.44 -9.07 -10.95
N PRO A 35 1.15 -10.17 -10.23
CA PRO A 35 -0.10 -10.92 -10.42
C PRO A 35 -1.35 -10.10 -10.07
N ARG A 36 -1.16 -8.95 -9.39
CA ARG A 36 -2.21 -8.01 -8.99
C ARG A 36 -2.38 -6.86 -9.97
N TYR A 37 -1.71 -6.93 -11.11
CA TYR A 37 -1.78 -5.88 -12.13
C TYR A 37 -3.21 -5.63 -12.61
N ILE A 38 -3.54 -4.35 -12.75
CA ILE A 38 -4.74 -3.85 -13.41
C ILE A 38 -4.36 -2.58 -14.20
N SER A 39 -4.94 -2.38 -15.38
CA SER A 39 -4.72 -1.16 -16.14
C SER A 39 -5.36 0.06 -15.45
N ALA A 40 -4.88 1.26 -15.75
CA ALA A 40 -5.47 2.48 -15.19
C ALA A 40 -6.93 2.66 -15.65
N GLU A 41 -7.26 2.24 -16.86
CA GLU A 41 -8.59 2.26 -17.44
C GLU A 41 -9.54 1.27 -16.75
N ASP A 42 -9.08 0.05 -16.47
CA ASP A 42 -9.88 -0.94 -15.75
C ASP A 42 -10.08 -0.55 -14.28
N ALA A 43 -9.03 -0.03 -13.63
CA ALA A 43 -9.14 0.51 -12.28
C ALA A 43 -10.12 1.70 -12.22
N ALA A 44 -10.13 2.56 -13.25
CA ALA A 44 -11.09 3.66 -13.36
C ALA A 44 -12.55 3.19 -13.45
N ARG A 45 -12.81 2.00 -14.01
CA ARG A 45 -14.16 1.38 -14.01
C ARG A 45 -14.58 0.86 -12.65
N LEU A 46 -13.62 0.47 -11.81
CA LEU A 46 -13.87 -0.02 -10.44
C LEU A 46 -13.93 1.11 -9.39
N ALA A 47 -13.36 2.28 -9.71
CA ALA A 47 -13.22 3.38 -8.77
C ALA A 47 -14.52 4.11 -8.36
N PRO A 48 -15.59 4.22 -9.19
CA PRO A 48 -16.74 5.05 -8.86
C PRO A 48 -17.40 4.76 -7.50
N PRO A 49 -17.63 3.50 -7.07
CA PRO A 49 -18.23 3.24 -5.76
C PRO A 49 -17.35 3.67 -4.57
N ALA A 50 -16.05 3.84 -4.80
CA ALA A 50 -15.07 4.20 -3.77
C ALA A 50 -14.94 5.71 -3.57
N ARG A 51 -15.28 6.52 -4.60
CA ARG A 51 -15.18 7.97 -4.54
C ARG A 51 -15.98 8.56 -3.39
N GLY A 52 -15.33 9.38 -2.55
CA GLY A 52 -15.95 10.00 -1.37
C GLY A 52 -16.19 9.07 -0.18
N ARG A 53 -15.91 7.75 -0.32
CA ARG A 53 -16.03 6.77 0.77
C ARG A 53 -14.68 6.32 1.30
N THR A 54 -13.69 6.22 0.44
CA THR A 54 -12.33 5.80 0.75
C THR A 54 -11.35 6.51 -0.17
N ARG A 55 -10.07 6.46 0.15
CA ARG A 55 -9.01 7.05 -0.66
C ARG A 55 -8.44 6.01 -1.64
N ILE A 56 -8.30 6.40 -2.89
CA ILE A 56 -7.83 5.54 -3.98
C ILE A 56 -6.31 5.71 -4.14
N VAL A 57 -5.59 4.60 -4.08
CA VAL A 57 -4.13 4.54 -4.21
C VAL A 57 -3.75 3.81 -5.50
N ALA A 58 -2.94 4.43 -6.35
CA ALA A 58 -2.27 3.75 -7.47
C ALA A 58 -0.87 3.31 -7.04
N VAL A 59 -0.61 2.00 -7.04
CA VAL A 59 0.71 1.44 -6.72
C VAL A 59 1.54 1.34 -7.99
N THR A 60 2.71 1.98 -7.99
CA THR A 60 3.61 2.09 -9.14
C THR A 60 5.03 1.66 -8.80
N VAL A 61 5.81 1.29 -9.80
CA VAL A 61 7.23 0.96 -9.69
C VAL A 61 7.98 1.75 -10.76
N ASP A 62 8.83 2.67 -10.34
CA ASP A 62 9.65 3.53 -11.20
C ASP A 62 8.87 4.16 -12.39
N PRO A 63 7.72 4.83 -12.15
CA PRO A 63 6.88 5.34 -13.22
C PRO A 63 7.54 6.48 -13.98
N ASP A 64 7.39 6.48 -15.30
CA ASP A 64 7.75 7.63 -16.14
C ASP A 64 6.65 8.71 -16.15
N ASP A 65 6.98 9.88 -16.66
CA ASP A 65 6.08 11.02 -16.67
C ASP A 65 4.87 10.81 -17.59
N ALA A 66 5.06 10.13 -18.72
CA ALA A 66 3.97 9.84 -19.64
C ALA A 66 2.95 8.87 -19.04
N PHE A 67 3.41 7.89 -18.27
CA PHE A 67 2.52 7.00 -17.52
C PHE A 67 1.75 7.78 -16.44
N LEU A 68 2.41 8.66 -15.69
CA LEU A 68 1.77 9.48 -14.65
C LEU A 68 0.67 10.37 -15.25
N ASP A 69 0.90 11.00 -16.40
CA ASP A 69 -0.10 11.84 -17.08
C ASP A 69 -1.33 11.02 -17.50
N ARG A 70 -1.12 9.81 -18.06
CA ARG A 70 -2.22 8.90 -18.39
C ARG A 70 -2.98 8.44 -17.14
N LEU A 71 -2.26 8.09 -16.07
CA LEU A 71 -2.85 7.69 -14.80
C LEU A 71 -3.74 8.80 -14.22
N MET A 72 -3.27 10.03 -14.22
CA MET A 72 -4.04 11.18 -13.72
C MET A 72 -5.22 11.54 -14.62
N THR A 73 -5.15 11.24 -15.91
CA THR A 73 -6.27 11.45 -16.83
C THR A 73 -7.35 10.40 -16.68
N SER A 74 -6.99 9.12 -16.52
CA SER A 74 -7.94 8.00 -16.48
C SER A 74 -8.46 7.69 -15.07
N LEU A 75 -7.57 7.35 -14.12
CA LEU A 75 -7.97 6.94 -12.77
C LEU A 75 -8.12 8.11 -11.80
N ARG A 76 -7.27 9.13 -11.86
CA ARG A 76 -7.20 10.23 -10.88
C ARG A 76 -7.14 9.70 -9.43
N PRO A 77 -6.10 8.96 -9.06
CA PRO A 77 -5.97 8.46 -7.70
C PRO A 77 -5.77 9.62 -6.71
N ASP A 78 -6.17 9.42 -5.46
CA ASP A 78 -5.90 10.38 -4.38
C ASP A 78 -4.44 10.32 -3.96
N LEU A 79 -3.83 9.11 -4.01
CA LEU A 79 -2.43 8.90 -3.69
C LEU A 79 -1.74 8.04 -4.76
N ILE A 80 -0.44 8.31 -4.95
CA ILE A 80 0.46 7.46 -5.74
C ILE A 80 1.44 6.80 -4.77
N GLN A 81 1.46 5.47 -4.73
CA GLN A 81 2.42 4.70 -3.95
C GLN A 81 3.61 4.33 -4.83
N LEU A 82 4.79 4.80 -4.43
CA LEU A 82 6.07 4.55 -5.06
C LEU A 82 6.73 3.33 -4.42
N HIS A 83 6.75 2.22 -5.14
CA HIS A 83 7.23 0.93 -4.64
C HIS A 83 8.51 0.45 -5.34
N GLY A 84 9.16 1.32 -6.11
CA GLY A 84 10.41 1.08 -6.83
C GLY A 84 11.61 1.73 -6.14
N ARG A 85 12.57 2.16 -6.97
CA ARG A 85 13.83 2.80 -6.54
C ARG A 85 13.78 4.32 -6.65
N GLU A 86 12.58 4.89 -6.61
CA GLU A 86 12.39 6.33 -6.73
C GLU A 86 13.16 7.06 -5.62
N THR A 87 13.96 8.06 -6.01
CA THR A 87 14.70 8.92 -5.07
C THR A 87 13.77 9.94 -4.42
N PRO A 88 14.16 10.58 -3.31
CA PRO A 88 13.40 11.70 -2.71
C PRO A 88 13.11 12.81 -3.72
N THR A 89 14.08 13.18 -4.56
CA THR A 89 13.90 14.17 -5.63
C THR A 89 12.83 13.74 -6.64
N ARG A 90 12.84 12.46 -7.05
CA ARG A 90 11.82 11.92 -7.95
C ARG A 90 10.44 11.90 -7.30
N ALA A 91 10.36 11.50 -6.03
CA ALA A 91 9.10 11.50 -5.27
C ALA A 91 8.49 12.92 -5.19
N ALA A 92 9.29 13.93 -4.88
CA ALA A 92 8.85 15.32 -4.86
C ALA A 92 8.41 15.82 -6.25
N ALA A 93 9.13 15.45 -7.32
CA ALA A 93 8.75 15.78 -8.68
C ALA A 93 7.41 15.15 -9.10
N ILE A 94 7.16 13.89 -8.69
CA ILE A 94 5.88 13.20 -8.92
C ILE A 94 4.74 13.92 -8.20
N ALA A 95 4.93 14.26 -6.93
CA ALA A 95 3.93 15.01 -6.16
C ALA A 95 3.59 16.36 -6.82
N ALA A 96 4.61 17.12 -7.21
CA ALA A 96 4.43 18.42 -7.88
C ALA A 96 3.74 18.29 -9.25
N ARG A 97 4.08 17.24 -10.03
CA ARG A 97 3.50 17.01 -11.35
C ARG A 97 2.04 16.60 -11.30
N THR A 98 1.70 15.71 -10.38
CA THR A 98 0.39 15.06 -10.35
C THR A 98 -0.61 15.75 -9.42
N GLY A 99 -0.13 16.51 -8.43
CA GLY A 99 -0.96 17.03 -7.35
C GLY A 99 -1.52 15.97 -6.40
N ALA A 100 -1.22 14.69 -6.64
CA ALA A 100 -1.62 13.59 -5.75
C ALA A 100 -0.70 13.52 -4.53
N GLU A 101 -1.21 13.01 -3.42
CA GLU A 101 -0.37 12.66 -2.29
C GLU A 101 0.54 11.47 -2.64
N VAL A 102 1.68 11.38 -1.99
CA VAL A 102 2.68 10.34 -2.29
C VAL A 102 2.95 9.47 -1.07
N ILE A 103 2.89 8.15 -1.25
CA ILE A 103 3.36 7.15 -0.30
C ILE A 103 4.69 6.62 -0.82
N LYS A 104 5.76 6.63 -0.03
CA LYS A 104 6.99 5.90 -0.36
C LYS A 104 7.04 4.58 0.39
N ALA A 105 7.06 3.48 -0.33
CA ALA A 105 7.32 2.16 0.23
C ALA A 105 8.83 1.93 0.34
N LEU A 106 9.26 1.52 1.54
CA LEU A 106 10.63 1.24 1.92
C LEU A 106 10.75 -0.23 2.32
N PRO A 107 11.65 -1.00 1.70
CA PRO A 107 11.85 -2.40 2.05
C PRO A 107 12.59 -2.51 3.38
N VAL A 108 12.06 -3.29 4.33
CA VAL A 108 12.63 -3.47 5.67
C VAL A 108 12.90 -4.94 5.93
N SER A 109 14.12 -5.23 6.38
CA SER A 109 14.54 -6.49 6.98
C SER A 109 15.07 -6.30 8.40
N ASP A 110 15.66 -5.15 8.70
CA ASP A 110 16.24 -4.83 10.00
C ASP A 110 16.11 -3.32 10.34
N ALA A 111 16.60 -2.95 11.53
CA ALA A 111 16.49 -1.59 12.04
C ALA A 111 17.23 -0.53 11.18
N SER A 112 18.29 -0.90 10.48
CA SER A 112 19.06 0.03 9.63
C SER A 112 18.31 0.41 8.36
N ASP A 113 17.46 -0.50 7.83
CA ASP A 113 16.61 -0.21 6.68
C ASP A 113 15.58 0.89 7.02
N VAL A 114 15.11 0.97 8.28
CA VAL A 114 14.15 1.98 8.73
C VAL A 114 14.74 3.40 8.66
N ASP A 115 16.04 3.54 8.87
CA ASP A 115 16.72 4.84 8.84
C ASP A 115 16.77 5.44 7.42
N THR A 116 16.52 4.64 6.39
CA THR A 116 16.39 5.10 5.00
C THR A 116 15.15 5.97 4.75
N ALA A 117 14.25 6.08 5.71
CA ALA A 117 13.03 6.91 5.62
C ALA A 117 13.33 8.41 5.68
N ALA A 118 14.30 8.85 6.48
CA ALA A 118 14.54 10.26 6.78
C ALA A 118 14.70 11.16 5.53
N PRO A 119 15.41 10.76 4.45
CA PRO A 119 15.52 11.58 3.26
C PRO A 119 14.19 11.85 2.53
N PHE A 120 13.14 11.06 2.80
CA PHE A 120 11.84 11.21 2.15
C PHE A 120 10.89 12.15 2.89
N ASP A 121 11.19 12.56 4.10
CA ASP A 121 10.30 13.36 4.97
C ASP A 121 9.74 14.62 4.30
N ALA A 122 10.54 15.34 3.52
CA ALA A 122 10.10 16.54 2.80
C ALA A 122 9.47 16.24 1.43
N ALA A 123 9.61 15.01 0.92
CA ALA A 123 9.26 14.64 -0.45
C ALA A 123 7.93 13.90 -0.57
N VAL A 124 7.40 13.35 0.53
CA VAL A 124 6.20 12.51 0.52
C VAL A 124 5.20 12.91 1.61
N THR A 125 3.97 12.47 1.47
CA THR A 125 2.92 12.66 2.49
C THR A 125 2.85 11.50 3.47
N HIS A 126 3.23 10.28 3.02
CA HIS A 126 3.20 9.07 3.84
C HIS A 126 4.43 8.21 3.57
N LEU A 127 4.84 7.47 4.60
CA LEU A 127 5.82 6.39 4.49
C LEU A 127 5.09 5.03 4.54
N MET A 128 5.72 4.00 3.99
CA MET A 128 5.27 2.62 4.16
C MET A 128 6.50 1.74 4.41
N PHE A 129 6.46 0.94 5.46
CA PHE A 129 7.49 -0.05 5.76
C PHE A 129 6.96 -1.42 5.35
N ASP A 130 7.53 -1.98 4.29
CA ASP A 130 7.13 -3.29 3.73
C ASP A 130 8.27 -4.29 3.88
N ALA A 131 7.94 -5.56 4.04
CA ALA A 131 8.95 -6.61 4.13
C ALA A 131 9.80 -6.64 2.85
N LYS A 132 11.12 -6.74 3.03
CA LYS A 132 12.06 -6.85 1.92
C LYS A 132 11.75 -8.08 1.08
N ALA A 133 11.61 -7.89 -0.22
CA ALA A 133 11.39 -8.98 -1.14
C ALA A 133 12.54 -10.00 -1.09
N PRO A 134 12.27 -11.31 -1.22
CA PRO A 134 13.33 -12.31 -1.34
C PRO A 134 14.28 -12.01 -2.50
N ALA A 135 15.55 -12.43 -2.37
CA ALA A 135 16.52 -12.26 -3.45
C ALA A 135 16.03 -12.94 -4.75
N GLY A 136 16.10 -12.21 -5.87
CA GLY A 136 15.62 -12.70 -7.17
C GLY A 136 14.10 -12.60 -7.40
N ALA A 137 13.35 -11.96 -6.50
CA ALA A 137 11.92 -11.75 -6.68
C ALA A 137 11.61 -10.90 -7.92
N ALA A 138 10.58 -11.29 -8.68
CA ALA A 138 10.17 -10.60 -9.90
C ALA A 138 9.50 -9.24 -9.66
N PHE A 139 9.06 -8.96 -8.43
CA PHE A 139 8.39 -7.71 -8.04
C PHE A 139 8.71 -7.35 -6.57
N PRO A 140 8.64 -6.06 -6.18
CA PRO A 140 9.22 -5.59 -4.92
C PRO A 140 8.42 -5.89 -3.65
N GLY A 141 7.16 -6.29 -3.70
CA GLY A 141 6.35 -6.51 -2.49
C GLY A 141 5.26 -7.56 -2.67
N GLY A 142 4.52 -7.88 -1.60
CA GLY A 142 3.39 -8.81 -1.65
C GLY A 142 3.75 -10.29 -1.70
N HIS A 143 4.91 -10.67 -1.17
CA HIS A 143 5.40 -12.06 -1.09
C HIS A 143 4.87 -12.84 0.12
N GLY A 144 4.11 -12.19 1.02
CA GLY A 144 3.60 -12.83 2.24
C GLY A 144 4.67 -13.09 3.31
N VAL A 145 5.85 -12.49 3.16
CA VAL A 145 6.94 -12.57 4.13
C VAL A 145 6.77 -11.44 5.14
N ALA A 146 6.90 -11.74 6.43
CA ALA A 146 6.96 -10.74 7.49
C ALA A 146 8.43 -10.47 7.88
N PHE A 147 8.68 -9.29 8.45
CA PHE A 147 9.92 -8.97 9.15
C PHE A 147 9.62 -8.79 10.65
N ASP A 148 10.65 -8.62 11.47
CA ASP A 148 10.46 -8.32 12.88
C ASP A 148 9.90 -6.89 13.05
N TRP A 149 8.60 -6.79 13.28
CA TRP A 149 7.89 -5.51 13.41
C TRP A 149 8.37 -4.68 14.61
N SER A 150 9.03 -5.30 15.60
CA SER A 150 9.57 -4.60 16.77
C SER A 150 10.65 -3.56 16.43
N VAL A 151 11.27 -3.66 15.25
CA VAL A 151 12.26 -2.65 14.77
C VAL A 151 11.65 -1.26 14.56
N LEU A 152 10.31 -1.18 14.43
CA LEU A 152 9.55 0.07 14.32
C LEU A 152 9.09 0.60 15.69
N LYS A 153 9.11 -0.23 16.73
CA LYS A 153 8.58 0.12 18.05
C LYS A 153 9.29 1.34 18.65
N GLY A 154 8.48 2.34 19.03
CA GLY A 154 8.99 3.57 19.64
C GLY A 154 9.68 4.54 18.67
N ARG A 155 9.82 4.17 17.38
CA ARG A 155 10.33 5.08 16.36
C ARG A 155 9.34 6.22 16.12
N ARG A 156 9.88 7.41 15.88
CA ARG A 156 9.10 8.61 15.55
C ARG A 156 9.39 9.04 14.14
N PHE A 157 8.35 9.11 13.32
CA PHE A 157 8.43 9.59 11.94
C PHE A 157 7.70 10.92 11.83
N SER A 158 8.22 11.83 11.02
CA SER A 158 7.58 13.14 10.76
C SER A 158 6.34 13.02 9.88
N ARG A 159 6.19 11.90 9.18
CA ARG A 159 5.05 11.58 8.32
C ARG A 159 4.24 10.41 8.89
N PRO A 160 2.92 10.40 8.68
CA PRO A 160 2.11 9.22 8.94
C PRO A 160 2.63 8.03 8.12
N TRP A 161 2.49 6.83 8.67
CA TRP A 161 3.13 5.66 8.06
C TRP A 161 2.29 4.40 8.14
N PHE A 162 2.47 3.53 7.14
CA PHE A 162 1.87 2.22 7.05
C PHE A 162 2.85 1.12 7.45
N LEU A 163 2.37 0.15 8.21
CA LEU A 163 3.00 -1.15 8.35
C LEU A 163 2.45 -2.05 7.23
N ALA A 164 3.35 -2.68 6.48
CA ALA A 164 3.05 -3.65 5.44
C ALA A 164 3.94 -4.90 5.59
N GLY A 165 3.80 -5.86 4.69
CA GLY A 165 4.62 -7.07 4.66
C GLY A 165 4.11 -8.20 5.55
N GLY A 166 3.59 -9.25 4.93
CA GLY A 166 3.18 -10.48 5.57
C GLY A 166 1.97 -10.39 6.50
N LEU A 167 1.24 -9.27 6.50
CA LEU A 167 0.05 -9.11 7.32
C LEU A 167 -1.12 -9.96 6.79
N ASP A 168 -1.88 -10.52 7.73
CA ASP A 168 -3.08 -11.31 7.50
C ASP A 168 -4.09 -11.13 8.66
N PRO A 169 -5.32 -11.70 8.58
CA PRO A 169 -6.33 -11.58 9.65
C PRO A 169 -5.90 -12.12 11.02
N TRP A 170 -4.92 -13.03 11.07
CA TRP A 170 -4.53 -13.72 12.28
C TRP A 170 -3.34 -13.09 12.99
N ASN A 171 -2.53 -12.29 12.27
CA ASN A 171 -1.33 -11.67 12.83
C ASN A 171 -1.41 -10.14 12.96
N VAL A 172 -2.36 -9.48 12.30
CA VAL A 172 -2.40 -8.02 12.22
C VAL A 172 -2.55 -7.33 13.59
N ALA A 173 -3.28 -7.91 14.53
CA ALA A 173 -3.43 -7.35 15.88
C ALA A 173 -2.09 -7.35 16.64
N GLU A 174 -1.33 -8.44 16.55
CA GLU A 174 0.02 -8.53 17.11
C GLU A 174 0.97 -7.54 16.46
N ALA A 175 0.92 -7.45 15.12
CA ALA A 175 1.76 -6.52 14.34
C ALA A 175 1.50 -5.05 14.72
N ILE A 176 0.23 -4.67 14.89
CA ILE A 176 -0.15 -3.31 15.35
C ILE A 176 0.44 -3.02 16.72
N GLY A 177 0.26 -3.91 17.69
CA GLY A 177 0.78 -3.76 19.07
C GLY A 177 2.31 -3.79 19.12
N GLY A 178 2.94 -4.67 18.31
CA GLY A 178 4.39 -4.81 18.23
C GLY A 178 5.10 -3.60 17.63
N ALA A 179 4.58 -3.07 16.54
CA ALA A 179 5.16 -1.91 15.86
C ALA A 179 4.66 -0.56 16.42
N GLY A 180 3.48 -0.51 17.03
CA GLY A 180 2.77 0.73 17.32
C GLY A 180 2.23 1.41 16.06
N ALA A 181 1.80 0.62 15.06
CA ALA A 181 1.46 1.10 13.73
C ALA A 181 0.16 1.92 13.72
N PRO A 182 0.16 3.17 13.21
CA PRO A 182 -1.07 3.97 13.06
C PRO A 182 -1.90 3.55 11.85
N MET A 183 -1.27 2.92 10.86
CA MET A 183 -1.89 2.45 9.63
C MET A 183 -1.31 1.09 9.22
N VAL A 184 -2.13 0.23 8.62
CA VAL A 184 -1.72 -1.09 8.11
C VAL A 184 -2.12 -1.25 6.64
N ASP A 185 -1.29 -1.99 5.88
CA ASP A 185 -1.55 -2.36 4.49
C ASP A 185 -1.51 -3.86 4.32
N VAL A 186 -2.52 -4.42 3.67
CA VAL A 186 -2.57 -5.85 3.37
C VAL A 186 -2.78 -6.09 1.87
N SER A 187 -2.06 -7.06 1.34
CA SER A 187 -2.26 -7.52 -0.03
C SER A 187 -2.42 -9.05 -0.08
N SER A 188 -1.34 -9.84 -0.03
CA SER A 188 -1.38 -11.30 -0.15
C SER A 188 -2.15 -12.00 0.96
N GLY A 189 -2.14 -11.46 2.18
CA GLY A 189 -2.82 -12.07 3.33
C GLY A 189 -4.35 -12.09 3.27
N VAL A 190 -4.95 -11.46 2.26
CA VAL A 190 -6.39 -11.50 1.98
C VAL A 190 -6.67 -12.09 0.58
N GLU A 191 -5.81 -13.01 0.13
CA GLU A 191 -5.92 -13.71 -1.15
C GLU A 191 -6.10 -15.22 -0.93
N ARG A 192 -6.92 -15.86 -1.77
CA ARG A 192 -7.01 -17.33 -1.86
C ARG A 192 -6.00 -17.92 -2.86
N GLY A 193 -5.30 -17.08 -3.58
CA GLY A 193 -4.25 -17.39 -4.54
C GLY A 193 -3.68 -16.10 -5.11
N PRO A 194 -2.48 -16.11 -5.73
CA PRO A 194 -1.79 -14.91 -6.18
C PRO A 194 -2.68 -13.99 -7.04
N GLY A 195 -2.96 -12.78 -6.56
CA GLY A 195 -3.80 -11.78 -7.22
C GLY A 195 -5.30 -12.05 -7.19
N ILE A 196 -5.77 -13.06 -6.43
CA ILE A 196 -7.20 -13.39 -6.31
C ILE A 196 -7.65 -13.05 -4.88
N LYS A 197 -8.23 -11.87 -4.70
CA LYS A 197 -8.76 -11.43 -3.41
C LYS A 197 -9.94 -12.28 -2.96
N ASP A 198 -10.00 -12.56 -1.66
CA ASP A 198 -11.13 -13.22 -1.01
C ASP A 198 -11.91 -12.19 -0.18
N PRO A 199 -13.18 -11.90 -0.51
CA PRO A 199 -14.00 -10.96 0.25
C PRO A 199 -14.15 -11.33 1.73
N ALA A 200 -14.18 -12.63 2.05
CA ALA A 200 -14.28 -13.08 3.45
C ALA A 200 -12.99 -12.79 4.22
N LEU A 201 -11.82 -12.99 3.59
CA LEU A 201 -10.54 -12.64 4.22
C LEU A 201 -10.37 -11.11 4.36
N ILE A 202 -10.84 -10.32 3.38
CA ILE A 202 -10.86 -8.85 3.50
C ILE A 202 -11.69 -8.44 4.73
N SER A 203 -12.90 -8.97 4.86
CA SER A 203 -13.79 -8.67 6.00
C SER A 203 -13.16 -9.09 7.32
N ALA A 204 -12.56 -10.29 7.39
CA ALA A 204 -11.88 -10.80 8.58
C ALA A 204 -10.69 -9.92 8.99
N PHE A 205 -9.89 -9.46 8.02
CA PHE A 205 -8.77 -8.56 8.28
C PHE A 205 -9.23 -7.21 8.86
N LEU A 206 -10.24 -6.61 8.24
CA LEU A 206 -10.79 -5.33 8.71
C LEU A 206 -11.40 -5.45 10.10
N GLU A 207 -12.04 -6.57 10.40
CA GLU A 207 -12.57 -6.88 11.74
C GLU A 207 -11.44 -7.05 12.77
N ALA A 208 -10.35 -7.76 12.41
CA ALA A 208 -9.19 -7.95 13.29
C ALA A 208 -8.54 -6.59 13.64
N VAL A 209 -8.38 -5.69 12.65
CA VAL A 209 -7.86 -4.32 12.89
C VAL A 209 -8.77 -3.50 13.79
N ARG A 210 -10.10 -3.61 13.67
CA ARG A 210 -11.04 -2.88 14.55
C ARG A 210 -10.96 -3.30 16.01
N ARG A 211 -10.54 -4.54 16.26
CA ARG A 211 -10.41 -5.10 17.63
C ARG A 211 -9.04 -4.86 18.28
N ALA A 212 -8.03 -4.49 17.48
CA ALA A 212 -6.69 -4.19 17.95
C ALA A 212 -6.60 -2.78 18.54
#